data_cb0de99ae7ef2d09a8f9cccff4ef084a
#
_entry.id   cb0de99ae7ef2d09a8f9cccff4ef084a
#
_cell.length_a   1.000
_cell.length_b   1.000
_cell.length_c   1.000
_cell.angle_alpha   90.00
_cell.angle_beta   90.00
_cell.angle_gamma   90.00
#
_symmetry.space_group_name_H-M   'P 1'
#
loop_
_entity.id
_entity.type
_entity.pdbx_description
1 polymer ?
#
loop_
_entity_poly.entity_id
_entity_poly.type
_entity_poly.pdbx_seq_one_letter_code
_entity_poly.pdbx_strand_id
1 'polypeptide(L)'
;MKLAILLTATVKVQVVGGNFTVEERAKMYEDTLMFYAQNIGKRYPIIFLENSDYDLSEFRQKFDDLLDIEWIQILPTSKVPFLPSKGKGYNEYLMIKKGIECSEKLKTCTHFLKITGRYAMLNITTMIREIIERASNKVFMGDIKDTNIYQLLGIKHEGHWGDSRFFVANVEYYRNEMADCYLCMDDNKENCWAEHYFLNISRKNRKNEKFIFRFNHQVQFDGVSGTITSEMLAKGVKRQNSLFSKIKNRIRYFLRILFPNFWF
;
A
#
# COMPACT_ATOMS: atom_id res chain seq x y z
N MET A 1 -5.85 2.66 19.54
CA MET A 1 -6.06 2.75 18.08
C MET A 1 -6.80 1.50 17.62
N LYS A 2 -7.88 1.65 16.85
CA LYS A 2 -8.54 0.55 16.13
C LYS A 2 -8.05 0.58 14.68
N LEU A 3 -7.27 -0.41 14.27
CA LEU A 3 -6.62 -0.48 12.95
C LEU A 3 -7.35 -1.48 12.06
N ALA A 4 -7.68 -1.09 10.85
CA ALA A 4 -8.11 -1.96 9.76
C ALA A 4 -7.00 -2.12 8.71
N ILE A 5 -7.07 -3.18 7.90
CA ILE A 5 -6.21 -3.37 6.73
C ILE A 5 -7.07 -3.20 5.49
N LEU A 6 -6.69 -2.28 4.61
CA LEU A 6 -7.39 -2.01 3.36
C LEU A 6 -6.56 -2.53 2.20
N LEU A 7 -7.07 -3.55 1.52
CA LEU A 7 -6.43 -4.18 0.38
C LEU A 7 -7.10 -3.72 -0.92
N THR A 8 -6.31 -3.23 -1.87
CA THR A 8 -6.80 -2.81 -3.20
C THR A 8 -6.56 -3.90 -4.24
N ALA A 9 -7.57 -4.23 -5.03
CA ALA A 9 -7.51 -5.27 -6.04
C ALA A 9 -8.12 -4.81 -7.36
N THR A 10 -7.48 -5.23 -8.46
CA THR A 10 -7.99 -5.18 -9.83
C THR A 10 -7.62 -6.50 -10.47
N VAL A 11 -8.54 -7.46 -10.47
CA VAL A 11 -8.25 -8.82 -10.98
C VAL A 11 -8.30 -8.84 -12.50
N LYS A 12 -9.38 -8.35 -13.11
CA LYS A 12 -9.52 -8.20 -14.57
C LYS A 12 -8.94 -6.85 -14.98
N VAL A 13 -7.71 -6.82 -15.50
CA VAL A 13 -7.09 -5.56 -15.94
C VAL A 13 -7.56 -5.22 -17.35
N GLN A 14 -8.10 -4.04 -17.52
CA GLN A 14 -8.54 -3.52 -18.83
C GLN A 14 -7.42 -2.79 -19.60
N VAL A 15 -6.23 -2.64 -19.01
CA VAL A 15 -5.12 -1.88 -19.62
C VAL A 15 -4.27 -2.80 -20.50
N VAL A 16 -4.08 -2.44 -21.76
CA VAL A 16 -3.16 -3.11 -22.69
C VAL A 16 -1.74 -3.09 -22.09
N GLY A 17 -1.11 -4.29 -21.99
CA GLY A 17 0.27 -4.42 -21.47
C GLY A 17 0.38 -5.01 -20.06
N GLY A 18 -0.69 -5.58 -19.51
CA GLY A 18 -0.61 -6.40 -18.29
C GLY A 18 0.14 -7.72 -18.57
N ASN A 19 1.23 -7.98 -17.84
CA ASN A 19 2.05 -9.19 -18.03
C ASN A 19 1.42 -10.45 -17.42
N PHE A 20 0.18 -10.39 -16.91
CA PHE A 20 -0.46 -11.48 -16.16
C PHE A 20 -1.88 -11.71 -16.64
N THR A 21 -2.29 -12.98 -16.74
CA THR A 21 -3.67 -13.37 -17.01
C THR A 21 -4.58 -13.06 -15.80
N VAL A 22 -5.89 -13.17 -16.01
CA VAL A 22 -6.88 -13.00 -14.91
C VAL A 22 -6.65 -14.04 -13.81
N GLU A 23 -6.38 -15.28 -14.20
CA GLU A 23 -6.14 -16.42 -13.31
C GLU A 23 -4.85 -16.23 -12.50
N GLU A 24 -3.76 -15.81 -13.14
CA GLU A 24 -2.51 -15.50 -12.45
C GLU A 24 -2.68 -14.36 -11.44
N ARG A 25 -3.45 -13.35 -11.81
CA ARG A 25 -3.74 -12.23 -10.89
C ARG A 25 -4.65 -12.67 -9.74
N ALA A 26 -5.70 -13.43 -10.01
CA ALA A 26 -6.56 -14.00 -8.97
C ALA A 26 -5.71 -14.82 -7.98
N LYS A 27 -4.82 -15.66 -8.49
CA LYS A 27 -3.90 -16.45 -7.67
C LYS A 27 -2.99 -15.59 -6.77
N MET A 28 -2.46 -14.47 -7.28
CA MET A 28 -1.65 -13.55 -6.47
C MET A 28 -2.44 -12.97 -5.28
N TYR A 29 -3.70 -12.59 -5.50
CA TYR A 29 -4.57 -12.10 -4.41
C TYR A 29 -4.91 -13.22 -3.43
N GLU A 30 -5.22 -14.41 -3.94
CA GLU A 30 -5.47 -15.59 -3.13
C GLU A 30 -4.29 -15.94 -2.21
N ASP A 31 -3.08 -15.98 -2.76
CA ASP A 31 -1.85 -16.27 -2.01
C ASP A 31 -1.59 -15.20 -0.93
N THR A 32 -1.86 -13.94 -1.26
CA THR A 32 -1.75 -12.84 -0.29
C THR A 32 -2.78 -12.96 0.84
N LEU A 33 -4.04 -13.28 0.53
CA LEU A 33 -5.09 -13.48 1.53
C LEU A 33 -4.78 -14.70 2.41
N MET A 34 -4.28 -15.80 1.83
CA MET A 34 -3.86 -16.97 2.59
C MET A 34 -2.71 -16.64 3.53
N PHE A 35 -1.73 -15.85 3.08
CA PHE A 35 -0.66 -15.37 3.93
C PHE A 35 -1.21 -14.55 5.12
N TYR A 36 -2.17 -13.67 4.90
CA TYR A 36 -2.78 -12.89 5.99
C TYR A 36 -3.63 -13.77 6.91
N ALA A 37 -4.34 -14.76 6.40
CA ALA A 37 -5.06 -15.74 7.23
C ALA A 37 -4.12 -16.47 8.19
N GLN A 38 -2.95 -16.90 7.74
CA GLN A 38 -1.95 -17.59 8.55
C GLN A 38 -1.26 -16.69 9.58
N ASN A 39 -1.04 -15.41 9.26
CA ASN A 39 -0.22 -14.52 10.09
C ASN A 39 -1.03 -13.61 11.03
N ILE A 40 -2.22 -13.19 10.62
CA ILE A 40 -3.07 -12.28 11.41
C ILE A 40 -4.47 -12.84 11.69
N GLY A 41 -5.00 -13.73 10.84
CA GLY A 41 -6.33 -14.32 11.03
C GLY A 41 -7.40 -13.24 11.19
N LYS A 42 -8.34 -13.45 12.12
CA LYS A 42 -9.45 -12.53 12.43
C LYS A 42 -9.09 -11.38 13.39
N ARG A 43 -7.80 -11.18 13.71
CA ARG A 43 -7.37 -10.16 14.71
C ARG A 43 -7.56 -8.72 14.26
N TYR A 44 -7.59 -8.48 12.97
CA TYR A 44 -7.75 -7.14 12.37
C TYR A 44 -8.78 -7.21 11.25
N PRO A 45 -9.75 -6.30 11.20
CA PRO A 45 -10.68 -6.24 10.08
C PRO A 45 -9.92 -5.93 8.79
N ILE A 46 -10.25 -6.69 7.75
CA ILE A 46 -9.72 -6.51 6.39
C ILE A 46 -10.85 -5.96 5.53
N ILE A 47 -10.58 -4.93 4.77
CA ILE A 47 -11.45 -4.41 3.72
C ILE A 47 -10.79 -4.73 2.38
N PHE A 48 -11.42 -5.60 1.60
CA PHE A 48 -10.95 -5.97 0.27
C PHE A 48 -11.75 -5.21 -0.79
N LEU A 49 -11.09 -4.24 -1.42
CA LEU A 49 -11.68 -3.42 -2.49
C LEU A 49 -11.32 -3.99 -3.86
N GLU A 50 -12.32 -4.28 -4.66
CA GLU A 50 -12.16 -4.81 -6.02
C GLU A 50 -12.91 -3.91 -7.01
N ASN A 51 -12.30 -3.60 -8.18
CA ASN A 51 -12.88 -2.67 -9.14
C ASN A 51 -12.96 -3.18 -10.58
N SER A 52 -12.89 -4.48 -10.80
CA SER A 52 -12.84 -5.05 -12.15
C SER A 52 -13.96 -6.04 -12.47
N ASP A 53 -15.01 -6.09 -11.64
CA ASP A 53 -16.14 -7.01 -11.81
C ASP A 53 -15.69 -8.49 -11.89
N TYR A 54 -14.72 -8.84 -11.06
CA TYR A 54 -14.31 -10.23 -10.87
C TYR A 54 -15.26 -10.92 -9.89
N ASP A 55 -15.70 -12.15 -10.20
CA ASP A 55 -16.53 -12.93 -9.28
C ASP A 55 -15.70 -13.32 -8.03
N LEU A 56 -16.10 -12.77 -6.88
CA LEU A 56 -15.44 -13.02 -5.59
C LEU A 56 -16.00 -14.24 -4.84
N SER A 57 -16.91 -15.02 -5.43
CA SER A 57 -17.58 -16.12 -4.75
C SER A 57 -16.60 -17.17 -4.20
N GLU A 58 -15.60 -17.56 -4.98
CA GLU A 58 -14.57 -18.50 -4.55
C GLU A 58 -13.70 -17.93 -3.42
N PHE A 59 -13.37 -16.64 -3.48
CA PHE A 59 -12.61 -15.96 -2.41
C PHE A 59 -13.43 -15.93 -1.12
N ARG A 60 -14.73 -15.59 -1.19
CA ARG A 60 -15.64 -15.58 -0.03
C ARG A 60 -15.70 -16.96 0.61
N GLN A 61 -15.98 -18.00 -0.19
CA GLN A 61 -16.04 -19.37 0.29
C GLN A 61 -14.76 -19.80 1.00
N LYS A 62 -13.60 -19.35 0.53
CA LYS A 62 -12.30 -19.74 1.07
C LYS A 62 -11.87 -18.95 2.30
N PHE A 63 -12.23 -17.67 2.40
CA PHE A 63 -11.61 -16.76 3.37
C PHE A 63 -12.56 -16.20 4.45
N ASP A 64 -13.89 -16.28 4.30
CA ASP A 64 -14.83 -15.72 5.28
C ASP A 64 -14.69 -16.37 6.67
N ASP A 65 -14.35 -17.67 6.71
CA ASP A 65 -14.08 -18.36 7.97
C ASP A 65 -12.68 -18.14 8.54
N LEU A 66 -11.72 -17.69 7.72
CA LEU A 66 -10.32 -17.51 8.09
C LEU A 66 -9.99 -16.07 8.50
N LEU A 67 -10.68 -15.09 7.94
CA LEU A 67 -10.42 -13.66 8.07
C LEU A 67 -11.67 -12.90 8.54
N ASP A 68 -11.48 -11.82 9.26
CA ASP A 68 -12.53 -10.82 9.52
C ASP A 68 -12.58 -9.84 8.34
N ILE A 69 -13.13 -10.28 7.19
CA ILE A 69 -13.05 -9.58 5.91
C ILE A 69 -14.38 -8.99 5.47
N GLU A 70 -14.33 -7.81 4.86
CA GLU A 70 -15.42 -7.14 4.16
C GLU A 70 -15.05 -7.00 2.69
N TRP A 71 -15.89 -7.58 1.82
CA TRP A 71 -15.70 -7.57 0.38
C TRP A 71 -16.51 -6.43 -0.22
N ILE A 72 -15.84 -5.49 -0.87
CA ILE A 72 -16.47 -4.33 -1.50
C ILE A 72 -16.06 -4.29 -2.97
N GLN A 73 -17.05 -4.39 -3.87
CA GLN A 73 -16.85 -4.19 -5.29
C GLN A 73 -17.26 -2.77 -5.68
N ILE A 74 -16.32 -2.03 -6.27
CA ILE A 74 -16.54 -0.67 -6.77
C ILE A 74 -16.52 -0.71 -8.29
N LEU A 75 -17.69 -0.90 -8.88
CA LEU A 75 -17.81 -1.01 -10.33
C LEU A 75 -17.87 0.36 -11.02
N PRO A 76 -17.37 0.44 -12.26
CA PRO A 76 -17.49 1.64 -13.06
C PRO A 76 -18.96 2.03 -13.28
N THR A 77 -19.29 3.26 -13.00
CA THR A 77 -20.61 3.84 -13.26
C THR A 77 -20.43 5.29 -13.75
N SER A 78 -21.52 5.92 -14.21
CA SER A 78 -21.51 7.35 -14.54
C SER A 78 -21.10 8.24 -13.34
N LYS A 79 -21.36 7.78 -12.12
CA LYS A 79 -20.98 8.50 -10.88
C LYS A 79 -19.58 8.11 -10.37
N VAL A 80 -19.03 6.99 -10.83
CA VAL A 80 -17.69 6.50 -10.48
C VAL A 80 -16.96 6.18 -11.79
N PRO A 81 -16.48 7.21 -12.51
CA PRO A 81 -15.85 7.02 -13.81
C PRO A 81 -14.40 6.57 -13.60
N PHE A 82 -14.17 5.25 -13.59
CA PHE A 82 -12.81 4.76 -13.76
C PHE A 82 -12.29 5.16 -15.14
N LEU A 83 -11.12 5.78 -15.18
CA LEU A 83 -10.51 6.29 -16.40
C LEU A 83 -9.20 5.55 -16.66
N PRO A 84 -9.20 4.46 -17.47
CA PRO A 84 -7.97 3.74 -17.81
C PRO A 84 -6.88 4.64 -18.38
N SER A 85 -7.28 5.68 -19.12
CA SER A 85 -6.37 6.69 -19.68
C SER A 85 -5.62 7.53 -18.65
N LYS A 86 -6.10 7.62 -17.42
CA LYS A 86 -5.44 8.32 -16.31
C LYS A 86 -4.40 7.46 -15.59
N GLY A 87 -4.39 6.15 -15.86
CA GLY A 87 -3.43 5.21 -15.28
C GLY A 87 -3.86 4.60 -13.95
N LYS A 88 -2.89 3.93 -13.31
CA LYS A 88 -3.15 3.08 -12.14
C LYS A 88 -3.44 3.91 -10.89
N GLY A 89 -2.68 4.97 -10.68
CA GLY A 89 -2.81 5.83 -9.50
C GLY A 89 -4.21 6.44 -9.39
N TYR A 90 -4.68 7.10 -10.45
CA TYR A 90 -6.03 7.67 -10.47
C TYR A 90 -7.11 6.66 -10.08
N ASN A 91 -7.11 5.50 -10.74
CA ASN A 91 -8.16 4.50 -10.57
C ASN A 91 -8.08 3.80 -9.19
N GLU A 92 -6.88 3.52 -8.68
CA GLU A 92 -6.71 2.92 -7.36
C GLU A 92 -7.20 3.86 -6.24
N TYR A 93 -6.85 5.15 -6.30
CA TYR A 93 -7.25 6.10 -5.26
C TYR A 93 -8.71 6.54 -5.35
N LEU A 94 -9.31 6.54 -6.53
CA LEU A 94 -10.76 6.66 -6.69
C LEU A 94 -11.48 5.47 -6.06
N MET A 95 -10.99 4.23 -6.28
CA MET A 95 -11.52 3.03 -5.63
C MET A 95 -11.40 3.11 -4.11
N ILE A 96 -10.26 3.57 -3.57
CA ILE A 96 -10.06 3.74 -2.13
C ILE A 96 -11.07 4.73 -1.56
N LYS A 97 -11.26 5.91 -2.20
CA LYS A 97 -12.29 6.87 -1.79
C LYS A 97 -13.65 6.21 -1.66
N LYS A 98 -14.09 5.53 -2.72
CA LYS A 98 -15.41 4.87 -2.75
C LYS A 98 -15.52 3.74 -1.73
N GLY A 99 -14.48 2.95 -1.58
CA GLY A 99 -14.42 1.89 -0.57
C GLY A 99 -14.55 2.43 0.86
N ILE A 100 -13.87 3.53 1.19
CA ILE A 100 -13.97 4.17 2.51
C ILE A 100 -15.37 4.79 2.75
N GLU A 101 -16.02 5.29 1.69
CA GLU A 101 -17.42 5.77 1.78
C GLU A 101 -18.40 4.63 2.07
N CYS A 102 -18.17 3.43 1.54
CA CYS A 102 -19.08 2.28 1.62
C CYS A 102 -18.80 1.34 2.80
N SER A 103 -17.57 1.29 3.32
CA SER A 103 -17.17 0.28 4.31
C SER A 103 -17.84 0.47 5.66
N GLU A 104 -18.55 -0.57 6.13
CA GLU A 104 -19.12 -0.63 7.49
C GLU A 104 -18.02 -0.87 8.54
N LYS A 105 -17.03 -1.73 8.23
CA LYS A 105 -15.92 -2.01 9.16
C LYS A 105 -15.10 -0.76 9.45
N LEU A 106 -14.84 0.09 8.45
CA LEU A 106 -14.09 1.34 8.66
C LEU A 106 -14.83 2.38 9.51
N LYS A 107 -16.15 2.30 9.63
CA LYS A 107 -16.93 3.18 10.54
C LYS A 107 -16.53 2.97 12.01
N THR A 108 -16.07 1.77 12.36
CA THR A 108 -15.67 1.43 13.72
C THR A 108 -14.18 1.57 13.97
N CYS A 109 -13.38 1.83 12.94
CA CYS A 109 -11.93 1.96 13.00
C CYS A 109 -11.50 3.43 13.03
N THR A 110 -10.36 3.69 13.70
CA THR A 110 -9.76 5.03 13.72
C THR A 110 -8.72 5.22 12.63
N HIS A 111 -8.06 4.12 12.22
CA HIS A 111 -7.00 4.12 11.22
C HIS A 111 -7.13 2.92 10.29
N PHE A 112 -6.58 3.06 9.11
CA PHE A 112 -6.38 1.92 8.22
C PHE A 112 -4.94 1.88 7.70
N LEU A 113 -4.44 0.67 7.50
CA LEU A 113 -3.21 0.38 6.77
C LEU A 113 -3.61 -0.03 5.33
N LYS A 114 -3.38 0.86 4.37
CA LYS A 114 -3.56 0.51 2.94
C LYS A 114 -2.40 -0.35 2.48
N ILE A 115 -2.72 -1.41 1.76
CA ILE A 115 -1.73 -2.24 1.05
C ILE A 115 -2.29 -2.56 -0.33
N THR A 116 -1.47 -2.52 -1.38
CA THR A 116 -1.84 -3.05 -2.69
C THR A 116 -1.99 -4.56 -2.59
N GLY A 117 -3.20 -5.08 -2.79
CA GLY A 117 -3.65 -6.40 -2.33
C GLY A 117 -2.92 -7.63 -2.90
N ARG A 118 -2.15 -7.49 -3.98
CA ARG A 118 -1.28 -8.56 -4.51
C ARG A 118 0.10 -8.64 -3.85
N TYR A 119 0.39 -7.78 -2.88
CA TYR A 119 1.65 -7.79 -2.14
C TYR A 119 1.43 -8.32 -0.73
N ALA A 120 1.95 -9.49 -0.45
CA ALA A 120 2.01 -9.98 0.92
C ALA A 120 3.09 -9.19 1.68
N MET A 121 2.70 -8.49 2.75
CA MET A 121 3.63 -7.81 3.65
C MET A 121 4.23 -8.84 4.61
N LEU A 122 5.40 -9.41 4.27
CA LEU A 122 6.00 -10.55 4.98
C LEU A 122 6.25 -10.29 6.46
N ASN A 123 6.51 -9.06 6.84
CA ASN A 123 6.71 -8.65 8.23
C ASN A 123 5.49 -7.92 8.83
N ILE A 124 4.27 -8.30 8.41
CA ILE A 124 3.01 -7.63 8.77
C ILE A 124 2.83 -7.46 10.28
N THR A 125 3.12 -8.47 11.08
CA THR A 125 2.98 -8.41 12.55
C THR A 125 3.91 -7.39 13.19
N THR A 126 5.14 -7.28 12.70
CA THR A 126 6.12 -6.27 13.13
C THR A 126 5.66 -4.87 12.73
N MET A 127 5.17 -4.72 11.48
CA MET A 127 4.67 -3.44 10.99
C MET A 127 3.43 -2.98 11.75
N ILE A 128 2.48 -3.86 12.01
CA ILE A 128 1.29 -3.52 12.81
C ILE A 128 1.67 -3.07 14.22
N ARG A 129 2.63 -3.74 14.87
CA ARG A 129 3.12 -3.30 16.18
C ARG A 129 3.70 -1.90 16.13
N GLU A 130 4.59 -1.64 15.18
CA GLU A 130 5.17 -0.30 14.98
C GLU A 130 4.11 0.76 14.70
N ILE A 131 3.09 0.44 13.90
CA ILE A 131 1.97 1.33 13.59
C ILE A 131 1.18 1.67 14.87
N ILE A 132 0.83 0.67 15.67
CA ILE A 132 0.08 0.87 16.92
C ILE A 132 0.88 1.73 17.90
N GLU A 133 2.17 1.51 18.02
CA GLU A 133 3.07 2.25 18.93
C GLU A 133 3.27 3.71 18.49
N ARG A 134 3.41 3.96 17.17
CA ARG A 134 3.85 5.26 16.67
C ARG A 134 2.76 6.11 16.03
N ALA A 135 1.72 5.49 15.46
CA ALA A 135 0.72 6.20 14.65
C ALA A 135 -0.62 6.45 15.38
N SER A 136 -0.78 6.02 16.64
CA SER A 136 -2.07 6.08 17.34
C SER A 136 -2.66 7.51 17.48
N ASN A 137 -1.82 8.52 17.53
CA ASN A 137 -2.19 9.94 17.59
C ASN A 137 -1.78 10.73 16.33
N LYS A 138 -1.44 10.03 15.24
CA LYS A 138 -1.02 10.61 13.96
C LYS A 138 -2.16 10.56 12.96
N VAL A 139 -2.10 11.44 11.98
CA VAL A 139 -3.08 11.43 10.88
C VAL A 139 -2.57 10.66 9.65
N PHE A 140 -1.25 10.56 9.52
CA PHE A 140 -0.62 9.88 8.38
C PHE A 140 0.72 9.26 8.77
N MET A 141 1.00 8.05 8.26
CA MET A 141 2.32 7.42 8.33
C MET A 141 2.62 6.71 7.00
N GLY A 142 3.71 7.11 6.34
CA GLY A 142 4.17 6.54 5.07
C GLY A 142 5.67 6.33 5.02
N ASP A 143 6.18 5.72 3.95
CA ASP A 143 7.62 5.58 3.71
C ASP A 143 8.03 6.46 2.51
N ILE A 144 8.61 7.61 2.81
CA ILE A 144 8.93 8.63 1.81
C ILE A 144 10.44 8.70 1.60
N LYS A 145 10.85 8.64 0.35
CA LYS A 145 12.23 8.77 -0.08
C LYS A 145 12.45 10.18 -0.64
N ASP A 146 12.76 11.15 0.20
CA ASP A 146 13.03 12.53 -0.23
C ASP A 146 14.53 12.89 -0.15
N THR A 147 15.19 12.62 0.98
CA THR A 147 16.61 12.89 1.16
C THR A 147 17.39 11.59 1.25
N ASN A 148 18.33 11.40 0.33
CA ASN A 148 19.16 10.21 0.25
C ASN A 148 20.61 10.58 0.66
N ILE A 149 21.27 9.69 1.44
CA ILE A 149 22.67 9.89 1.84
C ILE A 149 23.61 10.02 0.64
N TYR A 150 23.32 9.34 -0.47
CA TYR A 150 24.11 9.44 -1.70
C TYR A 150 24.09 10.84 -2.29
N GLN A 151 22.97 11.57 -2.16
CA GLN A 151 22.87 12.97 -2.62
C GLN A 151 23.74 13.92 -1.77
N LEU A 152 23.87 13.64 -0.47
CA LEU A 152 24.77 14.39 0.41
C LEU A 152 26.23 14.17 0.04
N LEU A 153 26.56 13.00 -0.52
CA LEU A 153 27.89 12.66 -1.01
C LEU A 153 28.14 13.11 -2.45
N GLY A 154 27.22 13.88 -3.05
CA GLY A 154 27.33 14.35 -4.44
C GLY A 154 27.10 13.25 -5.48
N ILE A 155 26.69 12.06 -5.08
CA ILE A 155 26.40 10.94 -5.97
C ILE A 155 24.98 11.11 -6.53
N LYS A 156 24.87 11.25 -7.86
CA LYS A 156 23.58 11.34 -8.54
C LYS A 156 22.78 10.07 -8.28
N HIS A 157 21.66 10.18 -7.56
CA HIS A 157 20.81 9.05 -7.26
C HIS A 157 19.38 9.40 -7.63
N GLU A 158 18.75 8.56 -8.46
CA GLU A 158 17.34 8.68 -8.82
C GLU A 158 16.47 8.41 -7.60
N GLY A 159 15.40 9.18 -7.45
CA GLY A 159 14.29 8.86 -6.59
C GLY A 159 14.03 9.81 -5.43
N HIS A 160 13.26 10.82 -5.74
CA HIS A 160 12.41 11.54 -4.78
C HIS A 160 10.98 11.02 -4.98
N TRP A 161 10.48 10.15 -4.09
CA TRP A 161 9.16 9.52 -4.23
C TRP A 161 8.62 9.02 -2.89
N GLY A 162 7.32 8.85 -2.79
CA GLY A 162 6.68 8.16 -1.67
C GLY A 162 6.26 6.75 -2.07
N ASP A 163 6.29 5.79 -1.16
CA ASP A 163 5.81 4.45 -1.45
C ASP A 163 4.28 4.44 -1.46
N SER A 164 3.68 4.34 -2.65
CA SER A 164 2.24 4.31 -2.84
C SER A 164 1.60 2.94 -2.57
N ARG A 165 2.43 1.89 -2.46
CA ARG A 165 1.96 0.51 -2.23
C ARG A 165 1.35 0.32 -0.85
N PHE A 166 1.81 1.09 0.13
CA PHE A 166 1.30 1.03 1.49
C PHE A 166 1.44 2.38 2.22
N PHE A 167 0.51 2.66 3.09
CA PHE A 167 0.54 3.77 4.03
C PHE A 167 -0.51 3.56 5.13
N VAL A 168 -0.36 4.28 6.23
CA VAL A 168 -1.39 4.37 7.29
C VAL A 168 -2.01 5.74 7.26
N ALA A 169 -3.33 5.79 7.36
CA ALA A 169 -4.04 7.05 7.53
C ALA A 169 -5.12 6.94 8.60
N ASN A 170 -5.34 8.02 9.32
CA ASN A 170 -6.55 8.20 10.10
C ASN A 170 -7.75 8.27 9.16
N VAL A 171 -8.84 7.57 9.49
CA VAL A 171 -10.02 7.45 8.59
C VAL A 171 -10.67 8.80 8.32
N GLU A 172 -10.85 9.62 9.37
CA GLU A 172 -11.44 10.95 9.25
C GLU A 172 -10.55 11.90 8.47
N TYR A 173 -9.25 11.92 8.76
CA TYR A 173 -8.28 12.70 8.00
C TYR A 173 -8.29 12.33 6.50
N TYR A 174 -8.32 11.03 6.19
CA TYR A 174 -8.38 10.60 4.79
C TYR A 174 -9.65 11.09 4.11
N ARG A 175 -10.81 10.97 4.76
CA ARG A 175 -12.10 11.44 4.22
C ARG A 175 -12.11 12.93 3.92
N ASN A 176 -11.55 13.73 4.82
CA ASN A 176 -11.63 15.18 4.76
C ASN A 176 -10.53 15.81 3.88
N GLU A 177 -9.31 15.23 3.89
CA GLU A 177 -8.13 15.88 3.33
C GLU A 177 -7.49 15.11 2.16
N MET A 178 -7.72 13.78 2.08
CA MET A 178 -7.05 12.94 1.08
C MET A 178 -8.01 12.26 0.09
N ALA A 179 -9.30 12.27 0.34
CA ALA A 179 -10.26 11.50 -0.47
C ALA A 179 -10.22 11.87 -1.96
N ASP A 180 -9.96 13.13 -2.28
CA ASP A 180 -9.90 13.64 -3.65
C ASP A 180 -8.48 13.64 -4.26
N CYS A 181 -7.51 13.00 -3.61
CA CYS A 181 -6.13 12.94 -4.09
C CYS A 181 -5.98 12.33 -5.50
N TYR A 182 -6.88 11.43 -5.88
CA TYR A 182 -6.90 10.83 -7.21
C TYR A 182 -7.01 11.86 -8.33
N LEU A 183 -7.64 13.02 -8.10
CA LEU A 183 -7.76 14.11 -9.09
C LEU A 183 -6.40 14.71 -9.47
N CYS A 184 -5.40 14.58 -8.60
CA CYS A 184 -4.03 15.04 -8.85
C CYS A 184 -3.18 13.98 -9.55
N MET A 185 -3.74 12.77 -9.83
CA MET A 185 -2.98 11.65 -10.39
C MET A 185 -3.29 11.45 -11.86
N ASP A 186 -2.22 11.31 -12.66
CA ASP A 186 -2.31 11.09 -14.11
C ASP A 186 -0.97 10.49 -14.58
N ASP A 187 -0.96 9.20 -14.89
CA ASP A 187 0.28 8.48 -15.26
C ASP A 187 0.87 8.98 -16.59
N ASN A 188 0.13 9.77 -17.39
CA ASN A 188 0.61 10.37 -18.64
C ASN A 188 1.28 11.74 -18.42
N LYS A 189 1.22 12.28 -17.21
CA LYS A 189 1.81 13.57 -16.88
C LYS A 189 3.00 13.41 -15.98
N GLU A 190 4.06 14.09 -16.29
CA GLU A 190 5.25 14.12 -15.46
C GLU A 190 4.91 14.67 -14.05
N ASN A 191 5.47 14.02 -13.03
CA ASN A 191 5.27 14.39 -11.62
C ASN A 191 3.81 14.33 -11.10
N CYS A 192 2.91 13.66 -11.82
CA CYS A 192 1.50 13.46 -11.41
C CYS A 192 1.18 12.01 -11.00
N TRP A 193 2.17 11.20 -10.67
CA TRP A 193 1.98 9.83 -10.17
C TRP A 193 1.64 9.82 -8.68
N ALA A 194 1.08 8.73 -8.20
CA ALA A 194 0.76 8.56 -6.77
C ALA A 194 1.99 8.76 -5.87
N GLU A 195 3.17 8.31 -6.29
CA GLU A 195 4.44 8.47 -5.59
C GLU A 195 4.83 9.94 -5.38
N HIS A 196 4.57 10.79 -6.38
CA HIS A 196 4.81 12.23 -6.28
C HIS A 196 3.81 12.93 -5.36
N TYR A 197 2.55 12.47 -5.37
CA TYR A 197 1.54 13.01 -4.44
C TYR A 197 1.98 12.80 -2.98
N PHE A 198 2.45 11.60 -2.61
CA PHE A 198 2.95 11.32 -1.27
C PHE A 198 4.22 12.11 -0.93
N LEU A 199 5.12 12.28 -1.89
CA LEU A 199 6.28 13.14 -1.72
C LEU A 199 5.88 14.58 -1.40
N ASN A 200 4.88 15.13 -2.13
CA ASN A 200 4.39 16.48 -1.91
C ASN A 200 3.71 16.64 -0.55
N ILE A 201 2.93 15.63 -0.09
CA ILE A 201 2.40 15.60 1.29
C ILE A 201 3.54 15.72 2.29
N SER A 202 4.63 14.97 2.13
CA SER A 202 5.74 15.00 3.07
C SER A 202 6.43 16.35 3.11
N ARG A 203 6.64 16.98 1.96
CA ARG A 203 7.27 18.30 1.86
C ARG A 203 6.41 19.38 2.51
N LYS A 204 5.11 19.35 2.24
CA LYS A 204 4.13 20.30 2.83
C LYS A 204 4.03 20.16 4.35
N ASN A 205 4.14 18.93 4.88
CA ASN A 205 3.90 18.62 6.28
C ASN A 205 5.18 18.26 7.05
N ARG A 206 6.37 18.60 6.55
CA ARG A 206 7.66 18.17 7.12
C ARG A 206 7.85 18.52 8.61
N LYS A 207 7.24 19.63 9.08
CA LYS A 207 7.31 20.09 10.45
C LYS A 207 6.06 19.74 11.28
N ASN A 208 5.09 19.06 10.69
CA ASN A 208 3.85 18.73 11.36
C ASN A 208 3.98 17.40 12.10
N GLU A 209 3.96 17.47 13.43
CA GLU A 209 4.12 16.30 14.30
C GLU A 209 3.01 15.25 14.15
N LYS A 210 1.88 15.58 13.51
CA LYS A 210 0.82 14.62 13.21
C LYS A 210 1.17 13.67 12.05
N PHE A 211 2.32 13.86 11.39
CA PHE A 211 2.78 13.07 10.26
C PHE A 211 4.04 12.30 10.59
N ILE A 212 4.13 11.06 10.10
CA ILE A 212 5.33 10.24 10.10
C ILE A 212 5.65 9.87 8.66
N PHE A 213 6.88 10.19 8.21
CA PHE A 213 7.29 9.96 6.83
C PHE A 213 8.33 8.83 6.69
N ARG A 214 8.54 8.08 7.79
CA ARG A 214 9.46 6.96 7.80
C ARG A 214 9.04 5.90 8.79
N PHE A 215 8.92 4.65 8.33
CA PHE A 215 8.88 3.49 9.20
C PHE A 215 10.29 3.16 9.70
N ASN A 216 10.43 2.76 10.96
CA ASN A 216 11.70 2.29 11.49
C ASN A 216 12.07 0.94 10.86
N HIS A 217 11.11 0.00 10.81
CA HIS A 217 11.30 -1.24 10.09
C HIS A 217 11.13 -1.04 8.58
N GLN A 218 12.01 -1.65 7.80
CA GLN A 218 11.80 -1.70 6.37
C GLN A 218 10.69 -2.70 6.05
N VAL A 219 9.70 -2.25 5.29
CA VAL A 219 8.64 -3.13 4.79
C VAL A 219 9.23 -4.17 3.85
N GLN A 220 8.81 -5.41 4.02
CA GLN A 220 9.20 -6.55 3.20
C GLN A 220 7.97 -7.06 2.47
N PHE A 221 7.97 -6.94 1.15
CA PHE A 221 6.90 -7.45 0.31
C PHE A 221 7.33 -8.71 -0.43
N ASP A 222 6.42 -9.69 -0.49
CA ASP A 222 6.40 -10.71 -1.51
C ASP A 222 5.30 -10.35 -2.51
N GLY A 223 5.60 -10.48 -3.79
CA GLY A 223 4.64 -10.12 -4.84
C GLY A 223 5.30 -9.37 -6.00
N VAL A 224 4.61 -9.37 -7.11
CA VAL A 224 5.12 -8.82 -8.38
C VAL A 224 4.54 -7.46 -8.67
N SER A 225 5.40 -6.52 -9.04
CA SER A 225 4.96 -5.34 -9.78
C SER A 225 4.41 -5.77 -11.14
N GLY A 226 3.27 -5.24 -11.56
CA GLY A 226 2.71 -5.53 -12.89
C GLY A 226 3.60 -5.12 -14.08
N THR A 227 4.79 -4.61 -13.80
CA THR A 227 5.81 -4.17 -14.76
C THR A 227 7.12 -4.96 -14.67
N ILE A 228 7.23 -5.94 -13.77
CA ILE A 228 8.47 -6.70 -13.49
C ILE A 228 8.30 -8.13 -14.00
N THR A 229 9.33 -8.66 -14.67
CA THR A 229 9.33 -10.04 -15.18
C THR A 229 9.53 -11.08 -14.06
N SER A 230 9.06 -12.33 -14.29
CA SER A 230 9.17 -13.46 -13.36
C SER A 230 10.61 -13.76 -12.89
N GLU A 231 11.62 -13.52 -13.73
CA GLU A 231 13.03 -13.70 -13.36
C GLU A 231 13.54 -12.69 -12.33
N MET A 232 13.08 -11.45 -12.41
CA MET A 232 13.43 -10.42 -11.43
C MET A 232 12.84 -10.70 -10.05
N LEU A 233 11.70 -11.38 -10.00
CA LEU A 233 11.03 -11.85 -8.79
C LEU A 233 11.84 -12.87 -8.02
N ALA A 234 12.22 -13.97 -8.68
CA ALA A 234 12.96 -15.07 -8.06
C ALA A 234 14.28 -14.58 -7.42
N LYS A 235 14.94 -13.59 -8.06
CA LYS A 235 16.13 -12.93 -7.53
C LYS A 235 15.81 -12.06 -6.31
N GLY A 236 14.66 -11.38 -6.29
CA GLY A 236 14.22 -10.51 -5.19
C GLY A 236 13.95 -11.28 -3.90
N VAL A 237 13.20 -12.38 -3.96
CA VAL A 237 12.84 -13.22 -2.80
C VAL A 237 14.08 -13.91 -2.19
N LYS A 238 14.97 -14.49 -3.02
CA LYS A 238 16.22 -15.07 -2.54
C LYS A 238 17.11 -14.04 -1.83
N ARG A 239 17.14 -12.82 -2.33
CA ARG A 239 17.95 -11.73 -1.76
C ARG A 239 17.41 -11.25 -0.41
N GLN A 240 16.10 -11.26 -0.19
CA GLN A 240 15.48 -10.82 1.07
C GLN A 240 15.73 -11.78 2.23
N ASN A 241 15.84 -13.07 1.97
CA ASN A 241 16.01 -14.12 2.99
C ASN A 241 17.47 -14.40 3.37
N SER A 242 18.45 -13.74 2.73
CA SER A 242 19.86 -13.95 3.02
C SER A 242 20.25 -13.38 4.40
N LEU A 243 21.24 -13.98 5.07
CA LEU A 243 21.81 -13.49 6.33
C LEU A 243 22.27 -12.03 6.21
N PHE A 244 22.87 -11.70 5.06
CA PHE A 244 23.30 -10.34 4.73
C PHE A 244 22.13 -9.35 4.71
N SER A 245 20.98 -9.72 4.16
CA SER A 245 19.78 -8.89 4.16
C SER A 245 19.23 -8.68 5.57
N LYS A 246 19.28 -9.70 6.43
CA LYS A 246 18.85 -9.57 7.83
C LYS A 246 19.75 -8.60 8.60
N ILE A 247 21.06 -8.67 8.42
CA ILE A 247 22.04 -7.73 9.03
C ILE A 247 21.81 -6.31 8.50
N LYS A 248 21.69 -6.16 7.18
CA LYS A 248 21.42 -4.88 6.53
C LYS A 248 20.12 -4.24 7.04
N ASN A 249 19.04 -5.01 7.18
CA ASN A 249 17.76 -4.51 7.70
C ASN A 249 17.88 -4.06 9.16
N ARG A 250 18.71 -4.75 9.97
CA ARG A 250 18.97 -4.37 11.36
C ARG A 250 19.74 -3.05 11.46
N ILE A 251 20.77 -2.89 10.64
CA ILE A 251 21.53 -1.63 10.54
C ILE A 251 20.60 -0.49 10.08
N ARG A 252 19.79 -0.72 9.05
CA ARG A 252 18.81 0.25 8.56
C ARG A 252 17.80 0.66 9.63
N TYR A 253 17.33 -0.27 10.46
CA TYR A 253 16.44 0.05 11.56
C TYR A 253 17.04 1.09 12.50
N PHE A 254 18.28 0.90 12.95
CA PHE A 254 18.98 1.86 13.80
C PHE A 254 19.22 3.20 13.09
N LEU A 255 19.65 3.17 11.83
CA LEU A 255 19.87 4.39 11.05
C LEU A 255 18.57 5.18 10.85
N ARG A 256 17.44 4.52 10.64
CA ARG A 256 16.13 5.17 10.49
C ARG A 256 15.64 5.81 11.79
N ILE A 257 15.97 5.26 12.94
CA ILE A 257 15.67 5.86 14.24
C ILE A 257 16.56 7.10 14.47
N LEU A 258 17.86 6.98 14.23
CA LEU A 258 18.82 8.07 14.47
C LEU A 258 18.66 9.21 13.45
N PHE A 259 18.30 8.90 12.24
CA PHE A 259 18.18 9.84 11.12
C PHE A 259 16.83 9.68 10.39
N PRO A 260 15.71 10.04 11.03
CA PRO A 260 14.36 9.79 10.49
C PRO A 260 14.06 10.51 9.17
N ASN A 261 14.83 11.54 8.85
CA ASN A 261 14.67 12.33 7.62
C ASN A 261 15.53 11.85 6.45
N PHE A 262 16.38 10.83 6.66
CA PHE A 262 17.25 10.30 5.60
C PHE A 262 16.76 8.94 5.13
N TRP A 263 16.94 8.70 3.83
CA TRP A 263 16.72 7.40 3.22
C TRP A 263 17.99 6.55 3.24
N PHE A 264 17.87 5.32 3.79
CA PHE A 264 18.93 4.31 3.84
C PHE A 264 18.50 3.03 3.16
#